data_4f08911ccf9dad95d921215fdf7cbf38
#
_entry.id   4f08911ccf9dad95d921215fdf7cbf38
#
_cell.length_a   1.000
_cell.length_b   1.000
_cell.length_c   1.000
_cell.angle_alpha   90.00
_cell.angle_beta   90.00
_cell.angle_gamma   90.00
#
_symmetry.space_group_name_H-M   'P 1'
#
loop_
_entity.id
_entity.type
_entity.pdbx_description
1 polymer ?
#
loop_
_entity_poly.entity_id
_entity_poly.type
_entity_poly.pdbx_seq_one_letter_code
_entity_poly.pdbx_strand_id
1 'polypeptide(L)'
;MFDKLEDLLIRFEEVLNELNEPTVANNQARFQKLMKEQSDLQPIVDAYKEYKDCKQTVEDSVAMLEEESDEEMREMLKEELSDAKKRIEELERELKILLLPKDPNDDKNVIVEIRAGAGGDEAALFAAEMYRLYVKYAEKNRWKVELMNCDEIGIGGMKEVNFMITGKGAYSKLKYESGVHRVQRVPETESGGRIHTSTITVAVMPEVEEVDVVIDEKDIRIDVMRASGNGGQCVNTTDSAVRLTHYPTGIVVYSQTEKSQLQNKAKAFALLRAKLYDIEQQKAHDAEAELRRSQIGTGDRSEKIRTYNFPQGRVTAHRIKLTLYKLDSIMNGDIDELIDSLIAADQAAKLANLNEE
;
A
#
# COMPACT_ATOMS: atom_id res chain seq x y z
N MET A 1 14.67 -19.32 11.02
CA MET A 1 14.44 -18.95 9.60
C MET A 1 14.06 -20.17 8.77
N PHE A 2 14.87 -21.21 8.71
CA PHE A 2 14.62 -22.39 7.87
C PHE A 2 13.36 -23.17 8.25
N ASP A 3 13.03 -23.29 9.54
CA ASP A 3 11.78 -23.95 9.98
C ASP A 3 10.54 -23.21 9.42
N LYS A 4 10.56 -21.87 9.43
CA LYS A 4 9.49 -21.07 8.82
C LYS A 4 9.37 -21.28 7.30
N LEU A 5 10.50 -21.48 6.59
CA LEU A 5 10.50 -21.75 5.15
C LEU A 5 9.92 -23.13 4.82
N GLU A 6 10.16 -24.10 5.69
CA GLU A 6 9.55 -25.44 5.55
C GLU A 6 8.03 -25.39 5.75
N ASP A 7 7.57 -24.67 6.77
CA ASP A 7 6.14 -24.42 7.00
C ASP A 7 5.47 -23.73 5.81
N LEU A 8 6.16 -22.74 5.19
CA LEU A 8 5.65 -22.06 4.00
C LEU A 8 5.59 -22.96 2.77
N LEU A 9 6.53 -23.89 2.62
CA LEU A 9 6.51 -24.90 1.55
C LEU A 9 5.28 -25.81 1.70
N ILE A 10 5.04 -26.33 2.92
CA ILE A 10 3.88 -27.16 3.22
C ILE A 10 2.59 -26.37 2.94
N ARG A 11 2.52 -25.12 3.40
CA ARG A 11 1.36 -24.28 3.16
C ARG A 11 1.11 -24.01 1.67
N PHE A 12 2.17 -23.83 0.90
CA PHE A 12 2.07 -23.67 -0.56
C PHE A 12 1.47 -24.91 -1.23
N GLU A 13 1.89 -26.11 -0.83
CA GLU A 13 1.33 -27.37 -1.34
C GLU A 13 -0.14 -27.55 -0.95
N GLU A 14 -0.52 -27.17 0.28
CA GLU A 14 -1.93 -27.14 0.71
C GLU A 14 -2.76 -26.21 -0.16
N VAL A 15 -2.27 -24.97 -0.42
CA VAL A 15 -2.96 -23.98 -1.28
C VAL A 15 -3.14 -24.53 -2.71
N LEU A 16 -2.14 -25.19 -3.28
CA LEU A 16 -2.25 -25.83 -4.58
C LEU A 16 -3.30 -26.94 -4.59
N ASN A 17 -3.35 -27.75 -3.53
CA ASN A 17 -4.34 -28.81 -3.40
C ASN A 17 -5.75 -28.24 -3.24
N GLU A 18 -5.93 -27.20 -2.39
CA GLU A 18 -7.21 -26.50 -2.25
C GLU A 18 -7.69 -25.88 -3.57
N LEU A 19 -6.79 -25.28 -4.36
CA LEU A 19 -7.14 -24.71 -5.68
C LEU A 19 -7.64 -25.76 -6.68
N ASN A 20 -7.19 -27.00 -6.55
CA ASN A 20 -7.64 -28.12 -7.39
C ASN A 20 -8.99 -28.71 -6.96
N GLU A 21 -9.54 -28.29 -5.81
CA GLU A 21 -10.84 -28.76 -5.37
C GLU A 21 -12.00 -28.14 -6.17
N PRO A 22 -12.95 -28.95 -6.68
CA PRO A 22 -14.12 -28.44 -7.43
C PRO A 22 -14.99 -27.46 -6.63
N THR A 23 -14.98 -27.56 -5.30
CA THR A 23 -15.73 -26.69 -4.38
C THR A 23 -15.22 -25.27 -4.36
N VAL A 24 -13.92 -25.06 -4.55
CA VAL A 24 -13.28 -23.75 -4.56
C VAL A 24 -13.56 -23.00 -5.86
N ALA A 25 -13.63 -23.71 -7.00
CA ALA A 25 -13.99 -23.13 -8.29
C ALA A 25 -15.38 -22.46 -8.29
N ASN A 26 -16.29 -22.94 -7.46
CA ASN A 26 -17.65 -22.39 -7.32
C ASN A 26 -17.73 -21.18 -6.36
N ASN A 27 -16.67 -20.89 -5.61
CA ASN A 27 -16.60 -19.74 -4.68
C ASN A 27 -15.52 -18.75 -5.13
N GLN A 28 -15.94 -17.77 -5.91
CA GLN A 28 -15.03 -16.79 -6.54
C GLN A 28 -14.17 -16.03 -5.50
N ALA A 29 -14.73 -15.67 -4.35
CA ALA A 29 -13.99 -14.94 -3.31
C ALA A 29 -12.88 -15.82 -2.68
N ARG A 30 -13.18 -17.09 -2.38
CA ARG A 30 -12.19 -18.05 -1.86
C ARG A 30 -11.11 -18.35 -2.90
N PHE A 31 -11.51 -18.54 -4.16
CA PHE A 31 -10.59 -18.76 -5.28
C PHE A 31 -9.60 -17.60 -5.44
N GLN A 32 -10.08 -16.36 -5.46
CA GLN A 32 -9.23 -15.17 -5.55
C GLN A 32 -8.25 -15.05 -4.38
N LYS A 33 -8.72 -15.36 -3.16
CA LYS A 33 -7.87 -15.34 -1.96
C LYS A 33 -6.75 -16.37 -2.05
N LEU A 34 -7.05 -17.60 -2.45
CA LEU A 34 -6.05 -18.67 -2.61
C LEU A 34 -5.08 -18.39 -3.76
N MET A 35 -5.55 -17.85 -4.88
CA MET A 35 -4.69 -17.43 -5.99
C MET A 35 -3.72 -16.31 -5.58
N LYS A 36 -4.18 -15.36 -4.77
CA LYS A 36 -3.30 -14.32 -4.22
C LYS A 36 -2.25 -14.92 -3.28
N GLU A 37 -2.67 -15.80 -2.35
CA GLU A 37 -1.76 -16.49 -1.44
C GLU A 37 -0.73 -17.33 -2.19
N GLN A 38 -1.12 -18.05 -3.24
CA GLN A 38 -0.20 -18.78 -4.12
C GLN A 38 0.82 -17.83 -4.77
N SER A 39 0.35 -16.72 -5.36
CA SER A 39 1.22 -15.74 -6.01
C SER A 39 2.23 -15.10 -5.06
N ASP A 40 1.85 -14.93 -3.80
CA ASP A 40 2.72 -14.36 -2.76
C ASP A 40 3.77 -15.37 -2.27
N LEU A 41 3.41 -16.65 -2.17
CA LEU A 41 4.29 -17.71 -1.70
C LEU A 41 5.23 -18.23 -2.79
N GLN A 42 4.82 -18.19 -4.07
CA GLN A 42 5.57 -18.75 -5.19
C GLN A 42 7.06 -18.31 -5.22
N PRO A 43 7.39 -16.99 -5.15
CA PRO A 43 8.79 -16.57 -5.22
C PRO A 43 9.62 -17.08 -4.03
N ILE A 44 9.01 -17.20 -2.85
CA ILE A 44 9.68 -17.71 -1.64
C ILE A 44 10.00 -19.20 -1.82
N VAL A 45 9.02 -19.96 -2.31
CA VAL A 45 9.15 -21.41 -2.52
C VAL A 45 10.17 -21.72 -3.61
N ASP A 46 10.16 -20.95 -4.71
CA ASP A 46 11.11 -21.14 -5.81
C ASP A 46 12.55 -20.87 -5.35
N ALA A 47 12.79 -19.76 -4.66
CA ALA A 47 14.11 -19.44 -4.11
C ALA A 47 14.55 -20.48 -3.05
N TYR A 48 13.62 -21.00 -2.23
CA TYR A 48 13.95 -21.99 -1.23
C TYR A 48 14.24 -23.37 -1.84
N LYS A 49 13.54 -23.77 -2.91
CA LYS A 49 13.86 -24.99 -3.66
C LYS A 49 15.25 -24.89 -4.29
N GLU A 50 15.56 -23.78 -4.98
CA GLU A 50 16.87 -23.54 -5.54
C GLU A 50 17.97 -23.57 -4.46
N TYR A 51 17.71 -23.01 -3.27
CA TYR A 51 18.62 -23.09 -2.13
C TYR A 51 18.90 -24.53 -1.70
N LYS A 52 17.85 -25.36 -1.61
CA LYS A 52 18.00 -26.80 -1.27
C LYS A 52 18.80 -27.54 -2.33
N ASP A 53 18.54 -27.28 -3.62
CA ASP A 53 19.24 -27.89 -4.74
C ASP A 53 20.73 -27.50 -4.72
N CYS A 54 21.05 -26.22 -4.55
CA CYS A 54 22.43 -25.76 -4.41
C CYS A 54 23.14 -26.39 -3.20
N LYS A 55 22.44 -26.55 -2.08
CA LYS A 55 22.99 -27.19 -0.87
C LYS A 55 23.29 -28.69 -1.12
N GLN A 56 22.40 -29.38 -1.81
CA GLN A 56 22.59 -30.75 -2.21
C GLN A 56 23.80 -30.88 -3.17
N THR A 57 23.89 -29.97 -4.17
CA THR A 57 25.05 -29.90 -5.07
C THR A 57 26.36 -29.72 -4.31
N VAL A 58 26.40 -28.90 -3.26
CA VAL A 58 27.59 -28.72 -2.44
C VAL A 58 27.94 -30.02 -1.70
N GLU A 59 26.96 -30.74 -1.13
CA GLU A 59 27.17 -32.00 -0.42
C GLU A 59 27.69 -33.08 -1.39
N ASP A 60 27.07 -33.20 -2.56
CA ASP A 60 27.42 -34.16 -3.61
C ASP A 60 28.81 -33.88 -4.20
N SER A 61 29.13 -32.61 -4.51
CA SER A 61 30.44 -32.21 -5.05
C SER A 61 31.56 -32.43 -4.04
N VAL A 62 31.31 -32.23 -2.74
CA VAL A 62 32.29 -32.54 -1.68
C VAL A 62 32.53 -34.04 -1.59
N ALA A 63 31.47 -34.86 -1.60
CA ALA A 63 31.60 -36.30 -1.57
C ALA A 63 32.36 -36.85 -2.79
N MET A 64 32.04 -36.35 -3.98
CA MET A 64 32.74 -36.71 -5.23
C MET A 64 34.20 -36.29 -5.23
N LEU A 65 34.56 -35.12 -4.65
CA LEU A 65 35.95 -34.67 -4.54
C LEU A 65 36.83 -35.59 -3.67
N GLU A 66 36.23 -36.30 -2.71
CA GLU A 66 36.95 -37.25 -1.85
C GLU A 66 37.26 -38.57 -2.61
N GLU A 67 36.39 -38.97 -3.56
CA GLU A 67 36.52 -40.24 -4.28
C GLU A 67 37.24 -40.09 -5.64
N GLU A 68 37.23 -38.89 -6.25
CA GLU A 68 37.73 -38.64 -7.59
C GLU A 68 39.23 -38.43 -7.60
N SER A 69 39.94 -39.16 -8.54
CA SER A 69 41.39 -39.13 -8.70
C SER A 69 41.83 -38.34 -9.96
N ASP A 70 40.93 -38.05 -10.88
CA ASP A 70 41.21 -37.30 -12.10
C ASP A 70 41.32 -35.79 -11.80
N GLU A 71 42.43 -35.18 -12.21
CA GLU A 71 42.76 -33.80 -11.90
C GLU A 71 41.86 -32.79 -12.63
N GLU A 72 41.45 -33.09 -13.88
CA GLU A 72 40.53 -32.26 -14.65
C GLU A 72 39.10 -32.28 -14.01
N MET A 73 38.65 -33.46 -13.62
CA MET A 73 37.36 -33.65 -12.99
C MET A 73 37.32 -32.95 -11.62
N ARG A 74 38.41 -33.03 -10.84
CA ARG A 74 38.55 -32.32 -9.58
C ARG A 74 38.54 -30.79 -9.72
N GLU A 75 39.09 -30.24 -10.78
CA GLU A 75 39.02 -28.81 -11.06
C GLU A 75 37.57 -28.37 -11.39
N MET A 76 36.85 -29.12 -12.22
CA MET A 76 35.45 -28.87 -12.54
C MET A 76 34.56 -28.93 -11.25
N LEU A 77 34.73 -29.93 -10.42
CA LEU A 77 33.98 -30.06 -9.14
C LEU A 77 34.30 -28.91 -8.18
N LYS A 78 35.55 -28.42 -8.14
CA LYS A 78 35.90 -27.23 -7.32
C LYS A 78 35.24 -25.94 -7.84
N GLU A 79 35.14 -25.78 -9.14
CA GLU A 79 34.48 -24.64 -9.76
C GLU A 79 32.98 -24.69 -9.47
N GLU A 80 32.32 -25.84 -9.68
CA GLU A 80 30.92 -26.07 -9.35
C GLU A 80 30.63 -25.82 -7.86
N LEU A 81 31.46 -26.33 -6.98
CA LEU A 81 31.38 -26.10 -5.53
C LEU A 81 31.50 -24.60 -5.18
N SER A 82 32.41 -23.88 -5.83
CA SER A 82 32.60 -22.44 -5.63
C SER A 82 31.37 -21.64 -6.04
N ASP A 83 30.80 -22.00 -7.20
CA ASP A 83 29.64 -21.29 -7.73
C ASP A 83 28.36 -21.63 -6.96
N ALA A 84 28.17 -22.88 -6.56
CA ALA A 84 27.08 -23.28 -5.69
C ALA A 84 27.14 -22.56 -4.32
N LYS A 85 28.33 -22.42 -3.72
CA LYS A 85 28.48 -21.66 -2.47
C LYS A 85 28.14 -20.18 -2.61
N LYS A 86 28.60 -19.53 -3.70
CA LYS A 86 28.24 -18.13 -3.97
C LYS A 86 26.72 -17.97 -4.13
N ARG A 87 26.12 -18.89 -4.88
CA ARG A 87 24.66 -18.86 -5.11
C ARG A 87 23.86 -19.07 -3.82
N ILE A 88 24.33 -19.93 -2.92
CA ILE A 88 23.75 -20.12 -1.59
C ILE A 88 23.76 -18.80 -0.79
N GLU A 89 24.88 -18.08 -0.78
CA GLU A 89 24.96 -16.79 -0.09
C GLU A 89 24.01 -15.72 -0.67
N GLU A 90 23.85 -15.71 -1.99
CA GLU A 90 22.89 -14.82 -2.67
C GLU A 90 21.45 -15.19 -2.32
N LEU A 91 21.11 -16.49 -2.40
CA LEU A 91 19.78 -17.00 -2.05
C LEU A 91 19.42 -16.79 -0.58
N GLU A 92 20.37 -16.91 0.34
CA GLU A 92 20.13 -16.59 1.75
C GLU A 92 19.77 -15.12 1.96
N ARG A 93 20.39 -14.20 1.23
CA ARG A 93 20.06 -12.77 1.25
C ARG A 93 18.68 -12.53 0.63
N GLU A 94 18.41 -13.14 -0.51
CA GLU A 94 17.14 -13.04 -1.22
C GLU A 94 15.98 -13.58 -0.36
N LEU A 95 16.14 -14.77 0.24
CA LEU A 95 15.16 -15.37 1.14
C LEU A 95 14.88 -14.49 2.36
N LYS A 96 15.90 -13.86 2.95
CA LYS A 96 15.72 -12.91 4.04
C LYS A 96 14.86 -11.73 3.63
N ILE A 97 15.06 -11.21 2.41
CA ILE A 97 14.26 -10.10 1.86
C ILE A 97 12.82 -10.54 1.59
N LEU A 98 12.64 -11.73 0.98
CA LEU A 98 11.32 -12.29 0.66
C LEU A 98 10.48 -12.60 1.91
N LEU A 99 11.13 -12.92 3.03
CA LEU A 99 10.48 -13.17 4.33
C LEU A 99 10.11 -11.90 5.09
N LEU A 100 10.55 -10.71 4.62
CA LEU A 100 10.12 -9.47 5.24
C LEU A 100 8.60 -9.31 5.14
N PRO A 101 7.94 -8.81 6.20
CA PRO A 101 6.51 -8.58 6.15
C PRO A 101 6.18 -7.59 5.03
N LYS A 102 5.41 -8.06 4.05
CA LYS A 102 4.89 -7.21 2.98
C LYS A 102 3.80 -6.30 3.54
N ASP A 103 3.79 -5.04 3.11
CA ASP A 103 2.68 -4.14 3.40
C ASP A 103 1.42 -4.63 2.65
N PRO A 104 0.29 -4.88 3.34
CA PRO A 104 -0.93 -5.35 2.69
C PRO A 104 -1.46 -4.38 1.62
N ASN A 105 -0.99 -3.14 1.64
CA ASN A 105 -1.37 -2.12 0.68
C ASN A 105 -0.47 -2.09 -0.57
N ASP A 106 0.64 -2.83 -0.61
CA ASP A 106 1.63 -2.77 -1.71
C ASP A 106 1.03 -3.10 -3.09
N ASP A 107 -0.01 -3.93 -3.15
CA ASP A 107 -0.71 -4.30 -4.38
C ASP A 107 -1.83 -3.32 -4.78
N LYS A 108 -2.18 -2.38 -3.92
CA LYS A 108 -3.28 -1.44 -4.16
C LYS A 108 -2.90 -0.36 -5.16
N ASN A 109 -3.91 0.22 -5.79
CA ASN A 109 -3.76 1.47 -6.51
C ASN A 109 -3.43 2.60 -5.53
N VAL A 110 -2.92 3.70 -6.04
CA VAL A 110 -2.45 4.79 -5.20
C VAL A 110 -3.13 6.10 -5.57
N ILE A 111 -3.54 6.83 -4.55
CA ILE A 111 -4.00 8.22 -4.66
C ILE A 111 -2.84 9.11 -4.22
N VAL A 112 -2.44 9.99 -5.13
CA VAL A 112 -1.39 10.98 -4.87
C VAL A 112 -2.02 12.35 -4.77
N GLU A 113 -1.74 13.05 -3.68
CA GLU A 113 -2.16 14.42 -3.43
C GLU A 113 -0.92 15.30 -3.33
N ILE A 114 -0.84 16.33 -4.17
CA ILE A 114 0.23 17.33 -4.15
C ILE A 114 -0.39 18.67 -3.78
N ARG A 115 0.16 19.32 -2.76
CA ARG A 115 -0.26 20.65 -2.34
C ARG A 115 0.92 21.61 -2.32
N ALA A 116 0.70 22.83 -2.82
CA ALA A 116 1.63 23.92 -2.67
C ALA A 116 1.78 24.28 -1.18
N GLY A 117 3.04 24.35 -0.72
CA GLY A 117 3.40 24.71 0.65
C GLY A 117 3.93 26.15 0.72
N ALA A 118 5.07 26.34 1.38
CA ALA A 118 5.70 27.64 1.49
C ALA A 118 6.34 28.08 0.15
N GLY A 119 5.98 29.25 -0.36
CA GLY A 119 6.59 29.82 -1.59
C GLY A 119 5.60 30.47 -2.56
N GLY A 120 4.30 30.51 -2.22
CA GLY A 120 3.28 31.15 -3.04
C GLY A 120 3.17 30.54 -4.44
N ASP A 121 3.15 31.39 -5.47
CA ASP A 121 2.98 30.97 -6.87
C ASP A 121 4.08 30.02 -7.35
N GLU A 122 5.31 30.19 -6.88
CA GLU A 122 6.43 29.31 -7.19
C GLU A 122 6.21 27.88 -6.66
N ALA A 123 5.63 27.74 -5.48
CA ALA A 123 5.27 26.42 -4.94
C ALA A 123 4.17 25.76 -5.80
N ALA A 124 3.21 26.54 -6.30
CA ALA A 124 2.16 26.04 -7.18
C ALA A 124 2.70 25.64 -8.57
N LEU A 125 3.64 26.40 -9.13
CA LEU A 125 4.34 26.01 -10.37
C LEU A 125 5.13 24.72 -10.19
N PHE A 126 5.83 24.58 -9.08
CA PHE A 126 6.58 23.37 -8.76
C PHE A 126 5.65 22.16 -8.51
N ALA A 127 4.48 22.37 -7.91
CA ALA A 127 3.46 21.31 -7.78
C ALA A 127 3.00 20.76 -9.15
N ALA A 128 2.78 21.66 -10.12
CA ALA A 128 2.44 21.27 -11.49
C ALA A 128 3.58 20.51 -12.20
N GLU A 129 4.83 20.86 -11.94
CA GLU A 129 5.99 20.13 -12.47
C GLU A 129 6.11 18.75 -11.84
N MET A 130 5.89 18.61 -10.53
CA MET A 130 5.89 17.34 -9.84
C MET A 130 4.76 16.43 -10.29
N TYR A 131 3.57 16.97 -10.54
CA TYR A 131 2.48 16.20 -11.17
C TYR A 131 2.92 15.62 -12.52
N ARG A 132 3.52 16.46 -13.39
CA ARG A 132 4.05 16.00 -14.69
C ARG A 132 5.14 14.93 -14.56
N LEU A 133 6.02 15.05 -13.55
CA LEU A 133 7.02 14.03 -13.24
C LEU A 133 6.37 12.68 -12.93
N TYR A 134 5.36 12.66 -12.05
CA TYR A 134 4.68 11.42 -11.69
C TYR A 134 3.85 10.83 -12.84
N VAL A 135 3.24 11.67 -13.68
CA VAL A 135 2.56 11.21 -14.90
C VAL A 135 3.54 10.49 -15.84
N LYS A 136 4.70 11.09 -16.12
CA LYS A 136 5.75 10.48 -16.95
C LYS A 136 6.31 9.20 -16.35
N TYR A 137 6.48 9.18 -15.03
CA TYR A 137 6.92 7.99 -14.32
C TYR A 137 5.89 6.86 -14.43
N ALA A 138 4.62 7.16 -14.26
CA ALA A 138 3.52 6.21 -14.44
C ALA A 138 3.46 5.67 -15.88
N GLU A 139 3.60 6.53 -16.89
CA GLU A 139 3.67 6.13 -18.30
C GLU A 139 4.83 5.16 -18.57
N LYS A 140 6.02 5.44 -18.03
CA LYS A 140 7.19 4.57 -18.12
C LYS A 140 6.93 3.17 -17.53
N ASN A 141 6.19 3.11 -16.42
CA ASN A 141 5.81 1.86 -15.78
C ASN A 141 4.52 1.24 -16.35
N ARG A 142 3.92 1.82 -17.39
CA ARG A 142 2.65 1.40 -18.00
C ARG A 142 1.47 1.42 -17.03
N TRP A 143 1.49 2.35 -16.09
CA TRP A 143 0.39 2.60 -15.16
C TRP A 143 -0.56 3.64 -15.73
N LYS A 144 -1.85 3.50 -15.44
CA LYS A 144 -2.86 4.48 -15.83
C LYS A 144 -2.92 5.60 -14.79
N VAL A 145 -2.97 6.85 -15.26
CA VAL A 145 -3.18 8.02 -14.39
C VAL A 145 -4.56 8.60 -14.67
N GLU A 146 -5.29 8.91 -13.61
CA GLU A 146 -6.61 9.53 -13.67
C GLU A 146 -6.63 10.76 -12.74
N LEU A 147 -6.87 11.94 -13.32
CA LEU A 147 -6.99 13.18 -12.56
C LEU A 147 -8.34 13.18 -11.83
N MET A 148 -8.32 13.32 -10.51
CA MET A 148 -9.52 13.37 -9.68
C MET A 148 -9.97 14.81 -9.40
N ASN A 149 -9.02 15.67 -9.02
CA ASN A 149 -9.28 17.07 -8.70
C ASN A 149 -8.03 17.93 -8.95
N CYS A 150 -8.22 19.17 -9.38
CA CYS A 150 -7.15 20.13 -9.58
C CYS A 150 -7.63 21.55 -9.27
N ASP A 151 -6.86 22.28 -8.43
CA ASP A 151 -7.04 23.71 -8.18
C ASP A 151 -5.90 24.46 -8.88
N GLU A 152 -6.17 24.94 -10.08
CA GLU A 152 -5.18 25.65 -10.92
C GLU A 152 -5.15 27.14 -10.63
N ILE A 153 -3.96 27.73 -10.75
CA ILE A 153 -3.75 29.18 -10.72
C ILE A 153 -3.47 29.69 -12.14
N GLY A 154 -3.85 30.96 -12.42
CA GLY A 154 -3.83 31.55 -13.76
C GLY A 154 -2.49 31.56 -14.51
N ILE A 155 -1.37 31.16 -13.85
CA ILE A 155 -0.02 31.09 -14.43
C ILE A 155 0.41 29.64 -14.76
N GLY A 156 -0.51 28.69 -14.76
CA GLY A 156 -0.23 27.28 -15.06
C GLY A 156 0.33 26.48 -13.86
N GLY A 157 0.30 27.04 -12.66
CA GLY A 157 0.60 26.34 -11.42
C GLY A 157 -0.63 25.68 -10.81
N MET A 158 -0.43 24.77 -9.87
CA MET A 158 -1.48 24.03 -9.16
C MET A 158 -1.33 24.25 -7.65
N LYS A 159 -2.36 24.78 -6.98
CA LYS A 159 -2.38 24.86 -5.51
C LYS A 159 -2.56 23.50 -4.91
N GLU A 160 -3.42 22.70 -5.51
CA GLU A 160 -3.70 21.33 -5.13
C GLU A 160 -3.99 20.50 -6.38
N VAL A 161 -3.47 19.29 -6.44
CA VAL A 161 -3.81 18.31 -7.46
C VAL A 161 -3.89 16.93 -6.82
N ASN A 162 -5.01 16.24 -7.08
CA ASN A 162 -5.30 14.89 -6.61
C ASN A 162 -5.50 13.99 -7.83
N PHE A 163 -4.76 12.90 -7.90
CA PHE A 163 -4.84 11.96 -9.01
C PHE A 163 -4.60 10.53 -8.53
N MET A 164 -5.23 9.61 -9.23
CA MET A 164 -5.08 8.17 -8.97
C MET A 164 -4.12 7.57 -9.99
N ILE A 165 -3.25 6.69 -9.52
CA ILE A 165 -2.37 5.87 -10.36
C ILE A 165 -2.78 4.41 -10.16
N THR A 166 -3.25 3.80 -11.24
CA THR A 166 -3.70 2.41 -11.28
C THR A 166 -2.66 1.54 -11.95
N GLY A 167 -2.13 0.56 -11.21
CA GLY A 167 -1.17 -0.37 -11.77
C GLY A 167 -0.53 -1.26 -10.69
N LYS A 168 -0.08 -2.44 -11.11
CA LYS A 168 0.55 -3.40 -10.19
C LYS A 168 1.80 -2.81 -9.54
N GLY A 169 1.83 -2.82 -8.21
CA GLY A 169 2.96 -2.32 -7.43
C GLY A 169 3.11 -0.80 -7.42
N ALA A 170 2.09 -0.03 -7.82
CA ALA A 170 2.16 1.43 -7.83
C ALA A 170 2.35 1.99 -6.41
N TYR A 171 1.58 1.50 -5.43
CA TYR A 171 1.73 1.93 -4.05
C TYR A 171 3.08 1.53 -3.46
N SER A 172 3.56 0.30 -3.71
CA SER A 172 4.83 -0.20 -3.17
C SER A 172 6.04 0.67 -3.53
N LYS A 173 6.02 1.28 -4.72
CA LYS A 173 7.06 2.20 -5.20
C LYS A 173 6.84 3.64 -4.72
N LEU A 174 5.61 4.15 -4.85
CA LEU A 174 5.33 5.56 -4.62
C LEU A 174 5.16 5.92 -3.14
N LYS A 175 4.91 4.97 -2.23
CA LYS A 175 4.80 5.24 -0.78
C LYS A 175 6.01 5.98 -0.19
N TYR A 176 7.18 5.83 -0.80
CA TYR A 176 8.41 6.51 -0.38
C TYR A 176 8.49 7.99 -0.82
N GLU A 177 7.61 8.42 -1.72
CA GLU A 177 7.53 9.80 -2.19
C GLU A 177 6.74 10.72 -1.24
N SER A 178 6.05 10.16 -0.25
CA SER A 178 5.28 10.93 0.73
C SER A 178 6.17 11.81 1.61
N GLY A 179 5.80 13.09 1.74
CA GLY A 179 6.49 14.06 2.58
C GLY A 179 6.66 15.43 1.91
N VAL A 180 7.58 16.24 2.45
CA VAL A 180 7.87 17.59 1.97
C VAL A 180 8.97 17.58 0.92
N HIS A 181 8.66 18.04 -0.29
CA HIS A 181 9.62 18.25 -1.37
C HIS A 181 10.00 19.74 -1.46
N ARG A 182 11.30 20.02 -1.49
CA ARG A 182 11.84 21.37 -1.51
C ARG A 182 12.51 21.67 -2.83
N VAL A 183 12.17 22.80 -3.43
CA VAL A 183 12.81 23.32 -4.64
C VAL A 183 13.67 24.54 -4.31
N GLN A 184 14.82 24.64 -4.95
CA GLN A 184 15.73 25.79 -4.90
C GLN A 184 16.06 26.21 -6.34
N ARG A 185 15.47 27.32 -6.77
CA ARG A 185 15.73 27.95 -8.08
C ARG A 185 15.39 29.44 -8.06
N VAL A 186 15.76 30.13 -9.10
CA VAL A 186 15.23 31.49 -9.37
C VAL A 186 13.82 31.28 -9.91
N PRO A 187 12.76 31.77 -9.24
CA PRO A 187 11.40 31.66 -9.72
C PRO A 187 11.20 32.38 -11.06
N GLU A 188 10.31 31.86 -11.92
CA GLU A 188 9.90 32.57 -13.13
C GLU A 188 9.19 33.90 -12.82
N THR A 189 8.65 34.05 -11.62
CA THR A 189 7.98 35.26 -11.10
C THR A 189 8.93 36.25 -10.46
N GLU A 190 10.24 35.97 -10.36
CA GLU A 190 11.24 36.81 -9.70
C GLU A 190 12.03 37.64 -10.72
N SER A 191 11.95 38.95 -10.62
CA SER A 191 12.67 39.87 -11.51
C SER A 191 14.13 40.16 -11.06
N GLY A 192 14.46 39.86 -9.81
CA GLY A 192 15.76 40.17 -9.21
C GLY A 192 16.82 39.06 -9.31
N GLY A 193 16.53 37.95 -9.95
CA GLY A 193 17.46 36.82 -10.12
C GLY A 193 17.85 36.12 -8.82
N ARG A 194 17.10 36.25 -7.73
CA ARG A 194 17.41 35.66 -6.44
C ARG A 194 16.92 34.24 -6.38
N ILE A 195 17.74 33.34 -5.83
CA ILE A 195 17.34 31.94 -5.58
C ILE A 195 16.36 31.93 -4.41
N HIS A 196 15.14 31.42 -4.68
CA HIS A 196 14.13 31.18 -3.66
C HIS A 196 14.09 29.71 -3.28
N THR A 197 13.56 29.45 -2.09
CA THR A 197 13.32 28.10 -1.59
C THR A 197 11.82 27.94 -1.36
N SER A 198 11.19 27.09 -2.14
CA SER A 198 9.76 26.77 -2.03
C SER A 198 9.56 25.32 -1.68
N THR A 199 8.40 25.00 -1.14
CA THR A 199 8.04 23.62 -0.74
C THR A 199 6.69 23.24 -1.26
N ILE A 200 6.54 21.95 -1.52
CA ILE A 200 5.26 21.29 -1.72
C ILE A 200 5.17 20.11 -0.78
N THR A 201 3.97 19.66 -0.51
CA THR A 201 3.71 18.42 0.23
C THR A 201 3.14 17.39 -0.74
N VAL A 202 3.61 16.16 -0.63
CA VAL A 202 3.11 15.01 -1.38
C VAL A 202 2.58 14.00 -0.37
N ALA A 203 1.29 13.70 -0.44
CA ALA A 203 0.69 12.59 0.29
C ALA A 203 0.45 11.43 -0.68
N VAL A 204 0.78 10.21 -0.24
CA VAL A 204 0.63 8.99 -1.01
C VAL A 204 -0.21 8.01 -0.20
N MET A 205 -1.43 7.77 -0.64
CA MET A 205 -2.41 6.97 0.08
C MET A 205 -2.82 5.77 -0.75
N PRO A 206 -3.01 4.58 -0.14
CA PRO A 206 -3.58 3.44 -0.85
C PRO A 206 -5.05 3.70 -1.17
N GLU A 207 -5.53 3.19 -2.29
CA GLU A 207 -6.95 3.19 -2.59
C GLU A 207 -7.72 2.41 -1.53
N VAL A 208 -8.75 3.04 -0.98
CA VAL A 208 -9.65 2.43 0.02
C VAL A 208 -10.79 1.75 -0.72
N GLU A 209 -11.00 0.46 -0.46
CA GLU A 209 -12.16 -0.26 -0.97
C GLU A 209 -13.45 0.24 -0.30
N GLU A 210 -14.57 0.16 -1.01
CA GLU A 210 -15.88 0.48 -0.44
C GLU A 210 -16.13 -0.38 0.80
N VAL A 211 -16.62 0.26 1.85
CA VAL A 211 -16.88 -0.41 3.14
C VAL A 211 -18.18 -1.19 3.03
N ASP A 212 -18.09 -2.51 2.92
CA ASP A 212 -19.24 -3.39 3.00
C ASP A 212 -19.62 -3.65 4.47
N VAL A 213 -20.77 -3.14 4.90
CA VAL A 213 -21.29 -3.41 6.25
C VAL A 213 -22.12 -4.69 6.24
N VAL A 214 -21.52 -5.77 6.69
CA VAL A 214 -22.22 -7.03 6.94
C VAL A 214 -22.79 -7.00 8.37
N ILE A 215 -24.11 -7.12 8.49
CA ILE A 215 -24.81 -7.16 9.78
C ILE A 215 -25.10 -8.63 10.14
N ASP A 216 -24.51 -9.11 11.22
CA ASP A 216 -24.88 -10.43 11.76
C ASP A 216 -26.15 -10.28 12.63
N GLU A 217 -27.19 -11.06 12.34
CA GLU A 217 -28.45 -11.06 13.11
C GLU A 217 -28.25 -11.44 14.58
N LYS A 218 -27.19 -12.16 14.94
CA LYS A 218 -26.86 -12.53 16.31
C LYS A 218 -26.45 -11.33 17.17
N ASP A 219 -25.92 -10.28 16.53
CA ASP A 219 -25.47 -9.07 17.19
C ASP A 219 -26.60 -8.06 17.39
N ILE A 220 -27.83 -8.40 17.00
CA ILE A 220 -28.98 -7.52 17.07
C ILE A 220 -30.01 -8.04 18.04
N ARG A 221 -30.37 -7.23 19.03
CA ARG A 221 -31.55 -7.43 19.83
C ARG A 221 -32.74 -6.73 19.21
N ILE A 222 -33.83 -7.49 19.03
CA ILE A 222 -35.08 -6.99 18.46
C ILE A 222 -36.13 -6.92 19.59
N ASP A 223 -36.56 -5.73 19.92
CA ASP A 223 -37.66 -5.49 20.87
C ASP A 223 -38.89 -4.99 20.11
N VAL A 224 -40.00 -5.60 20.35
CA VAL A 224 -41.31 -5.22 19.79
C VAL A 224 -42.14 -4.56 20.85
N MET A 225 -42.80 -3.45 20.53
CA MET A 225 -43.58 -2.67 21.47
C MET A 225 -44.76 -1.98 20.78
N ARG A 226 -45.66 -1.43 21.57
CA ARG A 226 -46.76 -0.60 21.07
C ARG A 226 -46.22 0.73 20.56
N ALA A 227 -46.78 1.19 19.46
CA ALA A 227 -46.47 2.52 18.95
C ALA A 227 -46.94 3.60 19.91
N SER A 228 -46.15 4.68 20.08
CA SER A 228 -46.51 5.83 20.91
C SER A 228 -47.02 6.97 20.00
N GLY A 229 -48.06 7.65 20.41
CA GLY A 229 -48.61 8.82 19.68
C GLY A 229 -50.14 8.88 19.68
N ASN A 230 -50.68 9.97 19.14
CA ASN A 230 -52.11 10.15 18.94
C ASN A 230 -52.63 9.16 17.89
N GLY A 231 -53.40 8.18 18.28
CA GLY A 231 -53.94 7.16 17.39
C GLY A 231 -55.14 6.40 17.95
N GLY A 232 -55.89 5.75 17.04
CA GLY A 232 -57.05 4.90 17.39
C GLY A 232 -56.66 3.50 17.87
N GLN A 233 -57.56 2.53 17.75
CA GLN A 233 -57.39 1.15 18.24
C GLN A 233 -56.11 0.45 17.74
N CYS A 234 -55.63 0.74 16.53
CA CYS A 234 -54.42 0.13 15.97
C CYS A 234 -53.14 0.49 16.74
N VAL A 235 -53.01 1.73 17.22
CA VAL A 235 -51.84 2.21 17.99
C VAL A 235 -51.84 1.66 19.42
N ASN A 236 -53.03 1.49 19.99
CA ASN A 236 -53.16 1.12 21.42
C ASN A 236 -53.22 -0.39 21.67
N THR A 237 -53.52 -1.20 20.65
CA THR A 237 -53.70 -2.65 20.81
C THR A 237 -52.69 -3.51 20.09
N THR A 238 -51.98 -2.98 19.07
CA THR A 238 -51.06 -3.76 18.25
C THR A 238 -49.60 -3.41 18.53
N ASP A 239 -48.76 -4.43 18.76
CA ASP A 239 -47.32 -4.24 18.92
C ASP A 239 -46.63 -4.06 17.56
N SER A 240 -46.82 -2.88 16.97
CA SER A 240 -46.32 -2.57 15.61
C SER A 240 -44.95 -1.89 15.60
N ALA A 241 -44.53 -1.25 16.69
CA ALA A 241 -43.24 -0.57 16.76
C ALA A 241 -42.09 -1.55 17.02
N VAL A 242 -40.96 -1.31 16.38
CA VAL A 242 -39.76 -2.15 16.46
C VAL A 242 -38.58 -1.29 16.91
N ARG A 243 -37.85 -1.78 17.90
CA ARG A 243 -36.58 -1.24 18.35
C ARG A 243 -35.48 -2.28 18.10
N LEU A 244 -34.43 -1.88 17.40
CA LEU A 244 -33.23 -2.67 17.19
C LEU A 244 -32.10 -2.10 18.05
N THR A 245 -31.41 -2.96 18.77
CA THR A 245 -30.18 -2.61 19.49
C THR A 245 -29.05 -3.45 18.98
N HIS A 246 -28.04 -2.81 18.40
CA HIS A 246 -26.84 -3.48 17.94
C HIS A 246 -25.80 -3.53 19.06
N TYR A 247 -25.51 -4.73 19.56
CA TYR A 247 -24.66 -4.92 20.73
C TYR A 247 -23.22 -4.38 20.58
N PRO A 248 -22.49 -4.64 19.48
CA PRO A 248 -21.10 -4.21 19.37
C PRO A 248 -20.92 -2.69 19.39
N THR A 249 -21.86 -1.94 18.80
CA THR A 249 -21.78 -0.47 18.70
C THR A 249 -22.66 0.27 19.69
N GLY A 250 -23.58 -0.43 20.35
CA GLY A 250 -24.58 0.19 21.26
C GLY A 250 -25.63 1.03 20.53
N ILE A 251 -25.68 1.00 19.20
CA ILE A 251 -26.65 1.81 18.44
C ILE A 251 -28.05 1.27 18.64
N VAL A 252 -28.95 2.17 18.93
CA VAL A 252 -30.39 1.90 19.06
C VAL A 252 -31.12 2.58 17.90
N VAL A 253 -31.94 1.83 17.19
CA VAL A 253 -32.81 2.31 16.11
C VAL A 253 -34.26 1.97 16.45
N TYR A 254 -35.14 2.90 16.22
CA TYR A 254 -36.57 2.76 16.51
C TYR A 254 -37.38 3.08 15.24
N SER A 255 -38.38 2.25 14.91
CA SER A 255 -39.32 2.48 13.81
C SER A 255 -40.74 2.17 14.24
N GLN A 256 -41.66 3.15 14.05
CA GLN A 256 -43.06 3.02 14.32
C GLN A 256 -43.98 3.70 13.27
N THR A 257 -43.40 4.03 12.09
CA THR A 257 -44.09 4.84 11.09
C THR A 257 -45.16 4.07 10.33
N GLU A 258 -45.05 2.75 10.29
CA GLU A 258 -45.98 1.89 9.55
C GLU A 258 -46.94 1.16 10.50
N LYS A 259 -48.10 0.74 9.94
CA LYS A 259 -49.09 -0.05 10.69
C LYS A 259 -48.65 -1.52 10.86
N SER A 260 -47.75 -1.98 10.04
CA SER A 260 -47.24 -3.35 10.03
C SER A 260 -45.90 -3.47 10.75
N GLN A 261 -45.84 -4.39 11.73
CA GLN A 261 -44.60 -4.72 12.44
C GLN A 261 -43.48 -5.16 11.45
N LEU A 262 -43.81 -5.96 10.40
CA LEU A 262 -42.85 -6.43 9.43
C LEU A 262 -42.22 -5.27 8.64
N GLN A 263 -43.02 -4.27 8.25
CA GLN A 263 -42.56 -3.08 7.57
C GLN A 263 -41.67 -2.23 8.47
N ASN A 264 -42.06 -2.05 9.72
CA ASN A 264 -41.26 -1.33 10.73
C ASN A 264 -39.95 -2.04 11.00
N LYS A 265 -39.92 -3.40 11.04
CA LYS A 265 -38.70 -4.18 11.17
C LYS A 265 -37.78 -3.95 9.97
N ALA A 266 -38.27 -4.03 8.72
CA ALA A 266 -37.49 -3.77 7.52
C ALA A 266 -36.89 -2.35 7.50
N LYS A 267 -37.70 -1.34 7.87
CA LYS A 267 -37.24 0.06 7.97
C LYS A 267 -36.19 0.23 9.07
N ALA A 268 -36.36 -0.41 10.22
CA ALA A 268 -35.41 -0.33 11.31
C ALA A 268 -34.04 -0.97 10.90
N PHE A 269 -34.06 -2.10 10.18
CA PHE A 269 -32.84 -2.70 9.64
C PHE A 269 -32.15 -1.80 8.60
N ALA A 270 -32.93 -1.17 7.72
CA ALA A 270 -32.37 -0.23 6.73
C ALA A 270 -31.74 0.99 7.43
N LEU A 271 -32.38 1.54 8.46
CA LEU A 271 -31.82 2.65 9.24
C LEU A 271 -30.59 2.24 10.05
N LEU A 272 -30.58 1.01 10.61
CA LEU A 272 -29.40 0.50 11.31
C LEU A 272 -28.22 0.33 10.35
N ARG A 273 -28.47 -0.22 9.16
CA ARG A 273 -27.43 -0.38 8.12
C ARG A 273 -26.85 0.96 7.70
N ALA A 274 -27.69 1.96 7.46
CA ALA A 274 -27.22 3.30 7.13
C ALA A 274 -26.36 3.91 8.25
N LYS A 275 -26.76 3.80 9.51
CA LYS A 275 -25.98 4.32 10.65
C LYS A 275 -24.65 3.59 10.83
N LEU A 276 -24.62 2.28 10.64
CA LEU A 276 -23.39 1.50 10.73
C LEU A 276 -22.44 1.85 9.58
N TYR A 277 -22.98 2.03 8.37
CA TYR A 277 -22.22 2.49 7.21
C TYR A 277 -21.58 3.86 7.46
N ASP A 278 -22.35 4.83 7.97
CA ASP A 278 -21.85 6.17 8.30
C ASP A 278 -20.70 6.11 9.32
N ILE A 279 -20.80 5.24 10.33
CA ILE A 279 -19.75 5.10 11.35
C ILE A 279 -18.48 4.46 10.76
N GLU A 280 -18.61 3.41 9.95
CA GLU A 280 -17.46 2.78 9.34
C GLU A 280 -16.80 3.70 8.29
N GLN A 281 -17.60 4.46 7.54
CA GLN A 281 -17.12 5.48 6.63
C GLN A 281 -16.35 6.59 7.39
N GLN A 282 -16.89 7.04 8.53
CA GLN A 282 -16.21 8.04 9.36
C GLN A 282 -14.88 7.51 9.91
N LYS A 283 -14.82 6.27 10.39
CA LYS A 283 -13.59 5.64 10.85
C LYS A 283 -12.54 5.54 9.74
N ALA A 284 -12.96 5.12 8.53
CA ALA A 284 -12.08 5.04 7.38
C ALA A 284 -11.54 6.43 7.00
N HIS A 285 -12.39 7.45 7.01
CA HIS A 285 -11.98 8.83 6.74
C HIS A 285 -11.02 9.38 7.82
N ASP A 286 -11.28 9.11 9.11
CA ASP A 286 -10.41 9.54 10.20
C ASP A 286 -9.04 8.87 10.13
N ALA A 287 -8.99 7.57 9.79
CA ALA A 287 -7.74 6.82 9.57
C ALA A 287 -6.96 7.37 8.37
N GLU A 288 -7.63 7.69 7.27
CA GLU A 288 -7.02 8.33 6.11
C GLU A 288 -6.47 9.73 6.43
N ALA A 289 -7.24 10.52 7.18
CA ALA A 289 -6.82 11.86 7.61
C ALA A 289 -5.61 11.80 8.55
N GLU A 290 -5.53 10.81 9.44
CA GLU A 290 -4.39 10.58 10.31
C GLU A 290 -3.16 10.16 9.53
N LEU A 291 -3.30 9.22 8.59
CA LEU A 291 -2.22 8.80 7.69
C LEU A 291 -1.69 9.99 6.90
N ARG A 292 -2.57 10.81 6.32
CA ARG A 292 -2.21 12.03 5.59
C ARG A 292 -1.42 12.99 6.48
N ARG A 293 -1.88 13.25 7.70
CA ARG A 293 -1.18 14.13 8.65
C ARG A 293 0.21 13.62 9.01
N SER A 294 0.37 12.32 9.23
CA SER A 294 1.66 11.71 9.56
C SER A 294 2.67 11.82 8.42
N GLN A 295 2.20 11.81 7.17
CA GLN A 295 3.06 11.93 5.99
C GLN A 295 3.51 13.37 5.70
N ILE A 296 2.62 14.34 5.87
CA ILE A 296 2.84 15.73 5.42
C ILE A 296 3.51 16.57 6.50
N GLY A 297 3.32 16.24 7.80
CA GLY A 297 3.78 17.08 8.90
C GLY A 297 3.18 18.48 8.85
N THR A 298 3.99 19.52 9.07
CA THR A 298 3.60 20.95 8.97
C THR A 298 3.82 21.53 7.58
N GLY A 299 4.50 20.82 6.68
CA GLY A 299 4.91 21.33 5.37
C GLY A 299 6.06 22.35 5.41
N ASP A 300 6.72 22.49 6.57
CA ASP A 300 7.84 23.42 6.76
C ASP A 300 9.06 22.99 5.92
N ARG A 301 9.87 23.98 5.54
CA ARG A 301 11.12 23.78 4.79
C ARG A 301 12.13 22.91 5.52
N SER A 302 12.04 22.79 6.83
CA SER A 302 12.90 21.93 7.67
C SER A 302 12.58 20.44 7.53
N GLU A 303 11.31 20.07 7.28
CA GLU A 303 10.81 18.70 7.21
C GLU A 303 11.08 18.00 5.86
N LYS A 304 11.88 18.62 5.01
CA LYS A 304 12.18 18.11 3.66
C LYS A 304 12.66 16.68 3.62
N ILE A 305 12.02 15.87 2.79
CA ILE A 305 12.51 14.53 2.43
C ILE A 305 13.44 14.58 1.23
N ARG A 306 13.20 15.54 0.31
CA ARG A 306 13.95 15.69 -0.94
C ARG A 306 14.18 17.17 -1.27
N THR A 307 15.34 17.48 -1.86
CA THR A 307 15.66 18.81 -2.36
C THR A 307 16.05 18.77 -3.82
N TYR A 308 15.38 19.56 -4.64
CA TYR A 308 15.64 19.78 -6.06
C TYR A 308 16.40 21.10 -6.20
N ASN A 309 17.69 21.06 -6.50
CA ASN A 309 18.55 22.24 -6.62
C ASN A 309 18.86 22.47 -8.11
N PHE A 310 18.12 23.38 -8.72
CA PHE A 310 18.26 23.68 -10.15
C PHE A 310 19.60 24.32 -10.50
N PRO A 311 20.12 25.32 -9.76
CA PRO A 311 21.44 25.92 -10.05
C PRO A 311 22.59 24.92 -10.05
N GLN A 312 22.47 23.81 -9.27
CA GLN A 312 23.50 22.78 -9.18
C GLN A 312 23.14 21.51 -9.96
N GLY A 313 21.99 21.45 -10.64
CA GLY A 313 21.53 20.29 -11.41
C GLY A 313 21.41 19.00 -10.58
N ARG A 314 21.16 19.12 -9.26
CA ARG A 314 21.17 17.97 -8.36
C ARG A 314 19.86 17.78 -7.59
N VAL A 315 19.57 16.51 -7.28
CA VAL A 315 18.49 16.10 -6.36
C VAL A 315 19.11 15.36 -5.18
N THR A 316 18.70 15.73 -3.96
CA THR A 316 19.17 15.09 -2.73
C THR A 316 18.01 14.45 -1.99
N ALA A 317 18.06 13.14 -1.78
CA ALA A 317 17.15 12.39 -0.91
C ALA A 317 17.72 12.37 0.51
N HIS A 318 17.09 13.13 1.43
CA HIS A 318 17.64 13.36 2.76
C HIS A 318 17.52 12.14 3.69
N ARG A 319 16.50 11.30 3.50
CA ARG A 319 16.30 10.07 4.30
C ARG A 319 17.49 9.11 4.23
N ILE A 320 18.12 9.01 3.05
CA ILE A 320 19.23 8.09 2.76
C ILE A 320 20.54 8.81 2.44
N LYS A 321 20.55 10.16 2.51
CA LYS A 321 21.70 11.03 2.18
C LYS A 321 22.24 10.81 0.76
N LEU A 322 21.40 10.36 -0.18
CA LEU A 322 21.77 10.15 -1.58
C LEU A 322 21.65 11.46 -2.35
N THR A 323 22.66 11.79 -3.16
CA THR A 323 22.66 12.96 -4.06
C THR A 323 22.95 12.51 -5.48
N LEU A 324 22.06 12.86 -6.42
CA LEU A 324 22.16 12.57 -7.84
C LEU A 324 22.26 13.86 -8.65
N TYR A 325 23.21 13.93 -9.58
CA TYR A 325 23.47 15.10 -10.45
C TYR A 325 22.80 14.91 -11.83
N LYS A 326 21.52 14.53 -11.84
CA LYS A 326 20.73 14.30 -13.04
C LYS A 326 19.30 14.86 -12.89
N LEU A 327 19.22 16.11 -12.41
CA LEU A 327 17.95 16.77 -12.13
C LEU A 327 16.98 16.72 -13.32
N ASP A 328 17.45 17.04 -14.54
CA ASP A 328 16.59 17.09 -15.73
C ASP A 328 16.01 15.73 -16.08
N SER A 329 16.78 14.65 -15.94
CA SER A 329 16.30 13.28 -16.12
C SER A 329 15.22 12.94 -15.09
N ILE A 330 15.46 13.28 -13.82
CA ILE A 330 14.52 13.04 -12.73
C ILE A 330 13.22 13.80 -12.96
N MET A 331 13.27 15.09 -13.35
CA MET A 331 12.08 15.89 -13.67
C MET A 331 11.31 15.36 -14.90
N ASN A 332 11.97 14.54 -15.72
CA ASN A 332 11.35 13.82 -16.83
C ASN A 332 10.84 12.40 -16.46
N GLY A 333 10.76 12.08 -15.17
CA GLY A 333 10.18 10.82 -14.67
C GLY A 333 11.19 9.69 -14.47
N ASP A 334 12.51 9.96 -14.50
CA ASP A 334 13.55 8.94 -14.23
C ASP A 334 13.91 8.91 -12.74
N ILE A 335 12.98 8.43 -11.93
CA ILE A 335 13.12 8.37 -10.46
C ILE A 335 13.40 6.96 -9.92
N ASP A 336 13.58 5.95 -10.78
CA ASP A 336 13.81 4.56 -10.36
C ASP A 336 14.98 4.44 -9.39
N GLU A 337 16.14 5.03 -9.71
CA GLU A 337 17.32 4.94 -8.84
C GLU A 337 17.07 5.51 -7.43
N LEU A 338 16.26 6.58 -7.32
CA LEU A 338 15.87 7.16 -6.02
C LEU A 338 14.94 6.20 -5.26
N ILE A 339 13.95 5.65 -5.95
CA ILE A 339 12.98 4.73 -5.35
C ILE A 339 13.66 3.43 -4.94
N ASP A 340 14.46 2.82 -5.81
CA ASP A 340 15.16 1.57 -5.54
C ASP A 340 16.13 1.71 -4.36
N SER A 341 16.82 2.84 -4.26
CA SER A 341 17.69 3.15 -3.13
C SER A 341 16.92 3.30 -1.81
N LEU A 342 15.71 3.88 -1.85
CA LEU A 342 14.84 4.01 -0.68
C LEU A 342 14.26 2.65 -0.27
N ILE A 343 13.86 1.82 -1.23
CA ILE A 343 13.42 0.45 -0.98
C ILE A 343 14.53 -0.36 -0.32
N ALA A 344 15.75 -0.30 -0.87
CA ALA A 344 16.90 -1.01 -0.31
C ALA A 344 17.22 -0.56 1.13
N ALA A 345 17.13 0.73 1.41
CA ALA A 345 17.33 1.27 2.75
C ALA A 345 16.25 0.81 3.75
N ASP A 346 14.97 0.79 3.32
CA ASP A 346 13.86 0.30 4.13
C ASP A 346 14.00 -1.20 4.43
N GLN A 347 14.34 -2.00 3.42
CA GLN A 347 14.62 -3.42 3.58
C GLN A 347 15.78 -3.68 4.54
N ALA A 348 16.87 -2.92 4.42
CA ALA A 348 18.02 -3.03 5.32
C ALA A 348 17.65 -2.69 6.79
N ALA A 349 16.82 -1.65 6.98
CA ALA A 349 16.33 -1.29 8.31
C ALA A 349 15.43 -2.39 8.91
N LYS A 350 14.52 -2.96 8.11
CA LYS A 350 13.66 -4.07 8.54
C LYS A 350 14.47 -5.34 8.88
N LEU A 351 15.50 -5.65 8.08
CA LEU A 351 16.40 -6.78 8.36
C LEU A 351 17.20 -6.57 9.65
N ALA A 352 17.64 -5.35 9.93
CA ALA A 352 18.34 -5.03 11.17
C ALA A 352 17.44 -5.27 12.39
N ASN A 353 16.19 -4.81 12.34
CA ASN A 353 15.22 -5.01 13.43
C ASN A 353 14.89 -6.50 13.66
N LEU A 354 14.81 -7.32 12.59
CA LEU A 354 14.57 -8.76 12.72
C LEU A 354 15.74 -9.53 13.36
N ASN A 355 16.95 -8.97 13.33
CA ASN A 355 18.12 -9.58 13.95
C ASN A 355 18.27 -9.19 15.43
N GLU A 356 17.51 -8.20 15.92
CA GLU A 356 17.49 -7.75 17.32
C GLU A 356 16.40 -8.43 18.17
N GLU A 357 15.40 -9.08 17.52
CA GLU A 357 14.39 -9.94 18.17
C GLU A 357 14.84 -11.42 18.16
#